data_8c5e444b552b658a47061f7f031e0a9b
#
_entry.id   8c5e444b552b658a47061f7f031e0a9b
#
_cell.length_a   1.000
_cell.length_b   1.000
_cell.length_c   1.000
_cell.angle_alpha   90.00
_cell.angle_beta   90.00
_cell.angle_gamma   90.00
#
_symmetry.space_group_name_H-M   'P 1'
#
loop_
_entity.id
_entity.type
_entity.pdbx_description
1 polymer ?
#
loop_
_entity_poly.entity_id
_entity_poly.type
_entity_poly.pdbx_seq_one_letter_code
_entity_poly.pdbx_strand_id
1 'polypeptide(L)'
;DPVVLREMEQQVDIYDAAVRTGNEALDVILTEKSLMCERENVTLSCIADGDCIAFMAASDVYSLMGNALDNALEAARRMKDPERRSISLVLRARASMAVLHIENYYAGELRFGHGEDLPATTKADAASHGYGMKSMQLVAKKYHGNIHARAADGVFHLNVVLPLPT
;
A
#
# COMPACT_ATOMS: atom_id res chain seq x y z
N ASP A 1 -26.05 13.17 8.17
CA ASP A 1 -26.17 12.45 6.91
C ASP A 1 -25.76 10.99 7.13
N PRO A 2 -26.64 9.99 6.84
CA PRO A 2 -26.34 8.56 7.10
C PRO A 2 -25.12 8.03 6.35
N VAL A 3 -24.71 8.66 5.25
CA VAL A 3 -23.54 8.28 4.46
C VAL A 3 -22.25 8.67 5.19
N VAL A 4 -22.23 9.87 5.76
CA VAL A 4 -21.07 10.37 6.52
C VAL A 4 -20.87 9.56 7.81
N LEU A 5 -21.98 9.19 8.47
CA LEU A 5 -21.93 8.34 9.66
C LEU A 5 -21.41 6.93 9.34
N ARG A 6 -21.81 6.34 8.22
CA ARG A 6 -21.27 5.04 7.77
C ARG A 6 -19.80 5.11 7.40
N GLU A 7 -19.37 6.19 6.77
CA GLU A 7 -17.94 6.39 6.45
C GLU A 7 -17.12 6.62 7.73
N MET A 8 -17.68 7.33 8.71
CA MET A 8 -17.04 7.52 10.01
C MET A 8 -17.04 6.22 10.84
N GLU A 9 -18.11 5.44 10.81
CA GLU A 9 -18.17 4.14 11.45
C GLU A 9 -17.17 3.16 10.83
N GLN A 10 -17.01 3.17 9.50
CA GLN A 10 -16.00 2.37 8.81
C GLN A 10 -14.57 2.79 9.15
N GLN A 11 -14.32 4.09 9.37
CA GLN A 11 -13.01 4.59 9.82
C GLN A 11 -12.71 4.25 11.29
N VAL A 12 -13.73 4.22 12.14
CA VAL A 12 -13.58 3.86 13.56
C VAL A 12 -13.39 2.34 13.73
N ASP A 13 -14.03 1.53 12.89
CA ASP A 13 -13.90 0.07 12.90
C ASP A 13 -12.48 -0.41 12.55
N ILE A 14 -11.68 0.40 11.85
CA ILE A 14 -10.27 0.08 11.57
C ILE A 14 -9.41 0.13 12.85
N TYR A 15 -9.81 0.89 13.87
CA TYR A 15 -9.06 1.01 15.14
C TYR A 15 -9.40 -0.06 16.18
N ASP A 16 -10.62 -0.59 16.18
CA ASP A 16 -11.12 -1.46 17.26
C ASP A 16 -11.50 -2.88 16.82
N ALA A 17 -11.61 -3.16 15.52
CA ALA A 17 -12.00 -4.48 15.01
C ALA A 17 -10.95 -5.01 14.03
N ALA A 18 -10.87 -6.34 13.93
CA ALA A 18 -10.13 -6.98 12.85
C ALA A 18 -10.64 -6.47 11.50
N VAL A 19 -9.72 -6.07 10.63
CA VAL A 19 -10.05 -5.61 9.28
C VAL A 19 -10.76 -6.72 8.51
N ARG A 20 -11.85 -6.39 7.84
CA ARG A 20 -12.62 -7.34 7.01
C ARG A 20 -12.82 -6.78 5.61
N THR A 21 -12.03 -7.23 4.67
CA THR A 21 -12.08 -6.80 3.27
C THR A 21 -12.79 -7.79 2.35
N GLY A 22 -13.07 -9.00 2.85
CA GLY A 22 -13.54 -10.12 2.03
C GLY A 22 -12.40 -11.04 1.56
N ASN A 23 -11.15 -10.73 1.89
CA ASN A 23 -9.98 -11.55 1.58
C ASN A 23 -9.18 -11.79 2.88
N GLU A 24 -9.10 -13.05 3.30
CA GLU A 24 -8.49 -13.42 4.58
C GLU A 24 -7.01 -13.01 4.66
N ALA A 25 -6.23 -13.25 3.60
CA ALA A 25 -4.82 -12.88 3.57
C ALA A 25 -4.63 -11.37 3.68
N LEU A 26 -5.45 -10.60 2.97
CA LEU A 26 -5.43 -9.15 3.05
C LEU A 26 -5.82 -8.65 4.45
N ASP A 27 -6.82 -9.26 5.06
CA ASP A 27 -7.28 -8.90 6.41
C ASP A 27 -6.16 -9.08 7.44
N VAL A 28 -5.42 -10.17 7.37
CA VAL A 28 -4.28 -10.45 8.26
C VAL A 28 -3.19 -9.40 8.10
N ILE A 29 -2.75 -9.12 6.88
CA ILE A 29 -1.66 -8.17 6.65
C ILE A 29 -2.07 -6.73 6.98
N LEU A 30 -3.29 -6.33 6.66
CA LEU A 30 -3.78 -4.99 7.00
C LEU A 30 -3.93 -4.80 8.51
N THR A 31 -4.41 -5.81 9.22
CA THR A 31 -4.51 -5.77 10.69
C THR A 31 -3.13 -5.60 11.32
N GLU A 32 -2.14 -6.39 10.88
CA GLU A 32 -0.76 -6.28 11.35
C GLU A 32 -0.17 -4.88 11.10
N LYS A 33 -0.30 -4.39 9.88
CA LYS A 33 0.25 -3.06 9.51
C LYS A 33 -0.49 -1.92 10.18
N SER A 34 -1.79 -2.04 10.42
CA SER A 34 -2.57 -1.06 11.17
C SER A 34 -2.07 -0.92 12.60
N LEU A 35 -1.76 -2.05 13.27
CA LEU A 35 -1.18 -2.03 14.60
C LEU A 35 0.21 -1.40 14.64
N MET A 36 1.03 -1.67 13.63
CA MET A 36 2.35 -1.05 13.51
C MET A 36 2.24 0.46 13.30
N CYS A 37 1.33 0.91 12.44
CA CYS A 37 1.06 2.34 12.23
C CYS A 37 0.62 3.02 13.52
N GLU A 38 -0.26 2.43 14.28
CA GLU A 38 -0.72 2.96 15.55
C GLU A 38 0.43 3.15 16.54
N ARG A 39 1.31 2.16 16.68
CA ARG A 39 2.50 2.23 17.55
C ARG A 39 3.47 3.33 17.14
N GLU A 40 3.57 3.61 15.86
CA GLU A 40 4.48 4.61 15.28
C GLU A 40 3.84 5.99 15.12
N ASN A 41 2.62 6.18 15.61
CA ASN A 41 1.84 7.42 15.43
C ASN A 41 1.68 7.80 13.95
N VAL A 42 1.42 6.82 13.11
CA VAL A 42 1.12 6.97 11.69
C VAL A 42 -0.36 6.66 11.48
N THR A 43 -1.07 7.54 10.80
CA THR A 43 -2.47 7.33 10.45
C THR A 43 -2.56 6.52 9.15
N LEU A 44 -3.20 5.37 9.19
CA LEU A 44 -3.50 4.56 8.02
C LEU A 44 -4.97 4.68 7.66
N SER A 45 -5.26 5.25 6.49
CA SER A 45 -6.60 5.26 5.89
C SER A 45 -6.66 4.17 4.83
N CYS A 46 -7.64 3.29 4.93
CA CYS A 46 -7.73 2.14 4.05
C CYS A 46 -9.15 1.95 3.54
N ILE A 47 -9.31 1.87 2.21
CA ILE A 47 -10.53 1.45 1.54
C ILE A 47 -10.13 0.27 0.65
N ALA A 48 -10.56 -0.94 1.00
CA ALA A 48 -10.11 -2.13 0.31
C ALA A 48 -11.26 -3.12 0.05
N ASP A 49 -11.43 -3.45 -1.22
CA ASP A 49 -12.26 -4.54 -1.69
C ASP A 49 -11.38 -5.77 -1.90
N GLY A 50 -11.33 -6.65 -0.91
CA GLY A 50 -10.50 -7.86 -0.95
C GLY A 50 -10.98 -8.90 -1.95
N ASP A 51 -12.24 -8.86 -2.34
CA ASP A 51 -12.79 -9.80 -3.33
C ASP A 51 -12.14 -9.63 -4.70
N CYS A 52 -11.71 -8.42 -5.05
CA CYS A 52 -11.10 -8.17 -6.36
C CYS A 52 -9.72 -8.82 -6.52
N ILE A 53 -9.08 -9.27 -5.46
CA ILE A 53 -7.80 -10.00 -5.49
C ILE A 53 -7.94 -11.46 -5.02
N ALA A 54 -9.14 -12.02 -5.04
CA ALA A 54 -9.38 -13.42 -4.66
C ALA A 54 -8.59 -14.42 -5.51
N PHE A 55 -8.20 -14.04 -6.72
CA PHE A 55 -7.37 -14.86 -7.61
C PHE A 55 -5.89 -14.96 -7.20
N MET A 56 -5.43 -14.12 -6.28
CA MET A 56 -4.03 -14.13 -5.84
C MET A 56 -3.81 -15.19 -4.76
N ALA A 57 -2.65 -15.86 -4.84
CA ALA A 57 -2.20 -16.71 -3.74
C ALA A 57 -1.96 -15.88 -2.48
N ALA A 58 -2.27 -16.43 -1.32
CA ALA A 58 -2.08 -15.73 -0.04
C ALA A 58 -0.66 -15.22 0.17
N SER A 59 0.35 -16.02 -0.19
CA SER A 59 1.76 -15.63 -0.09
C SER A 59 2.10 -14.41 -0.96
N ASP A 60 1.46 -14.28 -2.12
CA ASP A 60 1.67 -13.13 -3.02
C ASP A 60 0.97 -11.88 -2.48
N VAL A 61 -0.20 -12.03 -1.86
CA VAL A 61 -0.88 -10.93 -1.16
C VAL A 61 -0.01 -10.42 -0.01
N TYR A 62 0.53 -11.31 0.82
CA TYR A 62 1.45 -10.93 1.90
C TYR A 62 2.70 -10.22 1.38
N SER A 63 3.31 -10.74 0.31
CA SER A 63 4.50 -10.15 -0.28
C SER A 63 4.24 -8.76 -0.85
N LEU A 64 3.19 -8.62 -1.66
CA LEU A 64 2.85 -7.35 -2.30
C LEU A 64 2.46 -6.28 -1.27
N MET A 65 1.48 -6.59 -0.43
CA MET A 65 0.92 -5.64 0.53
C MET A 65 1.90 -5.34 1.66
N GLY A 66 2.61 -6.35 2.15
CA GLY A 66 3.60 -6.19 3.20
C GLY A 66 4.73 -5.26 2.77
N ASN A 67 5.31 -5.48 1.60
CA ASN A 67 6.36 -4.63 1.06
C ASN A 67 5.88 -3.21 0.77
N ALA A 68 4.71 -3.07 0.18
CA ALA A 68 4.13 -1.76 -0.13
C ALA A 68 3.87 -0.93 1.13
N LEU A 69 3.29 -1.53 2.15
CA LEU A 69 3.00 -0.86 3.42
C LEU A 69 4.25 -0.62 4.26
N ASP A 70 5.23 -1.52 4.25
CA ASP A 70 6.51 -1.31 4.93
C ASP A 70 7.24 -0.09 4.37
N ASN A 71 7.27 0.06 3.05
CA ASN A 71 7.87 1.23 2.41
C ASN A 71 7.14 2.52 2.78
N ALA A 72 5.82 2.51 2.76
CA ALA A 72 5.01 3.66 3.12
C ALA A 72 5.18 4.03 4.61
N LEU A 73 5.20 3.05 5.49
CA LEU A 73 5.39 3.26 6.93
C LEU A 73 6.77 3.83 7.24
N GLU A 74 7.80 3.34 6.58
CA GLU A 74 9.15 3.85 6.76
C GLU A 74 9.27 5.32 6.33
N ALA A 75 8.68 5.70 5.20
CA ALA A 75 8.63 7.08 4.78
C ALA A 75 7.82 7.95 5.75
N ALA A 76 6.66 7.48 6.19
CA ALA A 76 5.79 8.20 7.11
C ALA A 76 6.45 8.43 8.48
N ARG A 77 7.19 7.45 9.02
CA ARG A 77 7.86 7.60 10.31
C ARG A 77 8.98 8.64 10.29
N ARG A 78 9.56 8.95 9.12
CA ARG A 78 10.57 10.00 8.95
C ARG A 78 9.99 11.41 8.90
N MET A 79 8.68 11.55 8.74
CA MET A 79 8.01 12.84 8.71
C MET A 79 7.95 13.43 10.12
N LYS A 80 8.35 14.70 10.26
CA LYS A 80 8.33 15.43 11.52
C LYS A 80 6.97 16.05 11.82
N ASP A 81 6.28 16.49 10.77
CA ASP A 81 4.93 17.05 10.87
C ASP A 81 3.93 15.93 11.16
N PRO A 82 3.21 15.96 12.29
CA PRO A 82 2.24 14.92 12.62
C PRO A 82 1.16 14.71 11.56
N GLU A 83 0.74 15.78 10.88
CA GLU A 83 -0.28 15.71 9.83
C GLU A 83 0.20 14.99 8.57
N ARG A 84 1.52 14.92 8.36
CA ARG A 84 2.13 14.22 7.23
C ARG A 84 2.56 12.79 7.56
N ARG A 85 2.34 12.34 8.78
CA ARG A 85 2.54 10.96 9.19
C ARG A 85 1.29 10.15 8.85
N SER A 86 1.02 10.00 7.57
CA SER A 86 -0.19 9.35 7.08
C SER A 86 0.08 8.51 5.82
N ILE A 87 -0.68 7.44 5.71
CA ILE A 87 -0.70 6.53 4.56
C ILE A 87 -2.14 6.38 4.11
N SER A 88 -2.39 6.48 2.83
CA SER A 88 -3.68 6.19 2.22
C SER A 88 -3.55 4.98 1.30
N LEU A 89 -4.41 3.99 1.49
CA LEU A 89 -4.47 2.79 0.66
C LEU A 89 -5.88 2.64 0.09
N VAL A 90 -5.96 2.46 -1.22
CA VAL A 90 -7.20 2.13 -1.91
C VAL A 90 -6.96 0.89 -2.77
N LEU A 91 -7.77 -0.14 -2.60
CA LEU A 91 -7.80 -1.33 -3.44
C LEU A 91 -9.22 -1.56 -3.93
N ARG A 92 -9.41 -1.58 -5.23
CA ARG A 92 -10.72 -1.79 -5.84
C ARG A 92 -10.62 -2.36 -7.25
N ALA A 93 -11.69 -3.00 -7.69
CA ALA A 93 -11.85 -3.34 -9.08
C ALA A 93 -12.26 -2.09 -9.88
N ARG A 94 -11.62 -1.90 -11.01
CA ARG A 94 -11.95 -0.82 -11.93
C ARG A 94 -11.86 -1.35 -13.36
N ALA A 95 -13.00 -1.37 -14.07
CA ALA A 95 -13.11 -2.04 -15.34
C ALA A 95 -12.66 -3.52 -15.19
N SER A 96 -11.74 -3.99 -15.99
CA SER A 96 -11.21 -5.36 -15.97
C SER A 96 -9.94 -5.51 -15.11
N MET A 97 -9.67 -4.57 -14.21
CA MET A 97 -8.44 -4.52 -13.42
C MET A 97 -8.73 -4.47 -11.92
N ALA A 98 -7.87 -5.12 -11.13
CA ALA A 98 -7.70 -4.81 -9.72
C ALA A 98 -6.66 -3.71 -9.61
N VAL A 99 -6.99 -2.61 -8.95
CA VAL A 99 -6.13 -1.42 -8.83
C VAL A 99 -5.82 -1.17 -7.36
N LEU A 100 -4.54 -1.21 -7.02
CA LEU A 100 -4.02 -0.82 -5.71
C LEU A 100 -3.33 0.53 -5.87
N HIS A 101 -3.71 1.48 -5.03
CA HIS A 101 -3.07 2.79 -4.95
C HIS A 101 -2.69 3.09 -3.50
N ILE A 102 -1.42 3.37 -3.27
CA ILE A 102 -0.92 3.77 -1.95
C ILE A 102 -0.21 5.11 -2.07
N GLU A 103 -0.53 6.01 -1.16
CA GLU A 103 0.09 7.33 -1.06
C GLU A 103 0.68 7.55 0.33
N ASN A 104 1.83 8.21 0.37
CA ASN A 104 2.42 8.70 1.60
C ASN A 104 3.26 9.95 1.31
N TYR A 105 3.41 10.81 2.31
CA TYR A 105 4.38 11.90 2.24
C TYR A 105 5.79 11.34 2.39
N TYR A 106 6.76 12.02 1.81
CA TYR A 106 8.17 11.66 1.95
C TYR A 106 9.02 12.90 2.19
N ALA A 107 10.18 12.70 2.80
CA ALA A 107 11.19 13.73 3.03
C ALA A 107 12.41 13.45 2.14
N GLY A 108 13.02 14.51 1.61
CA GLY A 108 14.19 14.40 0.76
C GLY A 108 13.85 14.21 -0.71
N GLU A 109 14.83 13.77 -1.48
CA GLU A 109 14.69 13.53 -2.92
C GLU A 109 14.60 12.02 -3.21
N LEU A 110 13.62 11.66 -4.01
CA LEU A 110 13.53 10.33 -4.60
C LEU A 110 14.16 10.36 -5.99
N ARG A 111 15.03 9.38 -6.25
CA ARG A 111 15.68 9.23 -7.55
C ARG A 111 15.10 8.01 -8.26
N PHE A 112 14.67 8.24 -9.51
CA PHE A 112 14.24 7.17 -10.40
C PHE A 112 15.40 6.86 -11.36
N GLY A 113 15.69 5.58 -11.57
CA GLY A 113 16.63 5.16 -12.59
C GLY A 113 16.11 5.52 -13.98
N HIS A 114 17.02 5.71 -14.95
CA HIS A 114 16.64 6.02 -16.32
C HIS A 114 15.82 4.88 -16.94
N GLY A 115 14.57 5.14 -17.29
CA GLY A 115 13.65 4.12 -17.80
C GLY A 115 13.04 3.19 -16.75
N GLU A 116 13.25 3.46 -15.47
CA GLU A 116 12.64 2.71 -14.37
C GLU A 116 11.41 3.43 -13.80
N ASP A 117 10.36 2.66 -13.51
CA ASP A 117 9.11 3.18 -12.94
C ASP A 117 9.10 3.18 -11.41
N LEU A 118 10.19 2.71 -10.77
CA LEU A 118 10.33 2.63 -9.32
C LEU A 118 11.56 3.39 -8.84
N PRO A 119 11.53 3.97 -7.61
CA PRO A 119 12.66 4.68 -7.07
C PRO A 119 13.89 3.80 -6.91
N ALA A 120 15.07 4.37 -7.20
CA ALA A 120 16.32 3.74 -6.87
C ALA A 120 16.50 3.70 -5.34
N THR A 121 16.99 2.59 -4.79
CA THR A 121 17.31 2.49 -3.38
C THR A 121 18.64 3.15 -3.06
N THR A 122 18.74 3.79 -1.89
CA THR A 122 20.02 4.25 -1.36
C THR A 122 20.87 3.08 -0.91
N LYS A 123 22.19 3.25 -0.82
CA LYS A 123 23.12 2.19 -0.35
C LYS A 123 22.77 1.67 1.06
N ALA A 124 22.27 2.54 1.94
CA ALA A 124 21.86 2.17 3.29
C ALA A 124 20.59 1.30 3.29
N ASP A 125 19.71 1.48 2.32
CA ASP A 125 18.43 0.81 2.21
C ASP A 125 18.48 -0.41 1.29
N ALA A 126 19.58 -0.60 0.55
CA ALA A 126 19.72 -1.64 -0.48
C ALA A 126 19.49 -3.06 0.06
N ALA A 127 19.84 -3.32 1.33
CA ALA A 127 19.63 -4.63 1.96
C ALA A 127 18.17 -4.91 2.31
N SER A 128 17.35 -3.87 2.60
CA SER A 128 15.97 -4.02 3.04
C SER A 128 14.94 -3.58 1.98
N HIS A 129 15.20 -2.50 1.25
CA HIS A 129 14.23 -1.89 0.32
C HIS A 129 14.38 -2.31 -1.13
N GLY A 130 15.59 -2.62 -1.59
CA GLY A 130 15.84 -3.12 -2.94
C GLY A 130 15.10 -4.42 -3.21
N TYR A 131 15.01 -5.29 -2.21
CA TYR A 131 14.26 -6.55 -2.31
C TYR A 131 12.76 -6.33 -2.30
N GLY A 132 12.26 -5.37 -1.52
CA GLY A 132 10.84 -5.07 -1.45
C GLY A 132 10.27 -4.63 -2.80
N MET A 133 10.95 -3.72 -3.49
CA MET A 133 10.53 -3.25 -4.81
C MET A 133 10.60 -4.35 -5.86
N LYS A 134 11.69 -5.14 -5.87
CA LYS A 134 11.82 -6.29 -6.77
C LYS A 134 10.77 -7.35 -6.51
N SER A 135 10.47 -7.65 -5.25
CA SER A 135 9.44 -8.61 -4.89
C SER A 135 8.06 -8.18 -5.37
N MET A 136 7.73 -6.90 -5.24
CA MET A 136 6.48 -6.35 -5.75
C MET A 136 6.40 -6.43 -7.28
N GLN A 137 7.50 -6.14 -7.99
CA GLN A 137 7.55 -6.28 -9.44
C GLN A 137 7.36 -7.73 -9.90
N LEU A 138 7.97 -8.68 -9.20
CA LEU A 138 7.81 -10.11 -9.51
C LEU A 138 6.37 -10.57 -9.31
N VAL A 139 5.72 -10.14 -8.23
CA VAL A 139 4.30 -10.46 -8.00
C VAL A 139 3.43 -9.85 -9.11
N ALA A 140 3.62 -8.58 -9.44
CA ALA A 140 2.86 -7.94 -10.51
C ALA A 140 3.01 -8.68 -11.84
N LYS A 141 4.25 -9.05 -12.21
CA LYS A 141 4.52 -9.83 -13.42
C LYS A 141 3.87 -11.22 -13.41
N LYS A 142 3.88 -11.90 -12.28
CA LYS A 142 3.24 -13.22 -12.12
C LYS A 142 1.77 -13.18 -12.48
N TYR A 143 1.09 -12.09 -12.19
CA TYR A 143 -0.33 -11.90 -12.50
C TYR A 143 -0.56 -11.03 -13.75
N HIS A 144 0.45 -10.89 -14.61
CA HIS A 144 0.39 -10.14 -15.87
C HIS A 144 0.06 -8.66 -15.71
N GLY A 145 0.39 -8.11 -14.55
CA GLY A 145 0.13 -6.71 -14.21
C GLY A 145 1.37 -5.83 -14.28
N ASN A 146 1.19 -4.61 -13.85
CA ASN A 146 2.22 -3.58 -13.79
C ASN A 146 2.26 -2.90 -12.43
N ILE A 147 3.44 -2.43 -12.07
CA ILE A 147 3.66 -1.57 -10.92
C ILE A 147 4.45 -0.35 -11.37
N HIS A 148 4.03 0.84 -10.95
CA HIS A 148 4.80 2.05 -11.16
C HIS A 148 4.67 3.00 -9.99
N ALA A 149 5.63 3.89 -9.85
CA ALA A 149 5.69 4.86 -8.78
C ALA A 149 5.87 6.27 -9.35
N ARG A 150 5.32 7.24 -8.66
CA ARG A 150 5.41 8.65 -9.01
C ARG A 150 5.61 9.47 -7.74
N ALA A 151 6.48 10.47 -7.82
CA ALA A 151 6.68 11.43 -6.75
C ALA A 151 6.30 12.82 -7.26
N ALA A 152 5.39 13.48 -6.57
CA ALA A 152 4.92 14.82 -6.92
C ALA A 152 4.47 15.57 -5.66
N ASP A 153 4.90 16.82 -5.54
CA ASP A 153 4.49 17.72 -4.45
C ASP A 153 4.69 17.17 -3.04
N GLY A 154 5.77 16.42 -2.82
CA GLY A 154 6.08 15.80 -1.54
C GLY A 154 5.28 14.55 -1.21
N VAL A 155 4.50 14.02 -2.16
CA VAL A 155 3.71 12.80 -2.02
C VAL A 155 4.26 11.71 -2.95
N PHE A 156 4.50 10.54 -2.39
CA PHE A 156 4.87 9.34 -3.15
C PHE A 156 3.62 8.53 -3.43
N HIS A 157 3.44 8.15 -4.69
CA HIS A 157 2.33 7.34 -5.18
C HIS A 157 2.85 6.02 -5.71
N LEU A 158 2.35 4.93 -5.19
CA LEU A 158 2.59 3.59 -5.71
C LEU A 158 1.30 3.05 -6.32
N ASN A 159 1.35 2.61 -7.57
CA ASN A 159 0.23 2.04 -8.28
C ASN A 159 0.55 0.63 -8.73
N VAL A 160 -0.34 -0.30 -8.42
CA VAL A 160 -0.29 -1.67 -8.90
C VAL A 160 -1.59 -1.97 -9.63
N VAL A 161 -1.49 -2.45 -10.86
CA VAL A 161 -2.63 -2.79 -11.70
C VAL A 161 -2.50 -4.23 -12.14
N LEU A 162 -3.46 -5.06 -11.78
CA LEU A 162 -3.49 -6.48 -12.12
C LEU A 162 -4.75 -6.80 -12.92
N PRO A 163 -4.64 -7.44 -14.10
CA PRO A 163 -5.82 -7.89 -14.83
C PRO A 163 -6.66 -8.87 -14.01
N LEU A 164 -7.97 -8.65 -13.98
CA LEU A 164 -8.88 -9.61 -13.39
C LEU A 164 -8.96 -10.85 -14.27
N PRO A 165 -9.01 -12.06 -13.70
CA PRO A 165 -9.20 -13.28 -14.46
C PRO A 165 -10.51 -13.25 -15.26
N THR A 166 -10.47 -13.74 -16.47
CA THR A 166 -11.66 -13.88 -17.34
C THR A 166 -12.38 -15.20 -17.07
#